data_1cc848b1efdadc2a553e86c4aeca60b6
#
_entry.id   1cc848b1efdadc2a553e86c4aeca60b6
#
_cell.length_a   1.000
_cell.length_b   1.000
_cell.length_c   1.000
_cell.angle_alpha   90.00
_cell.angle_beta   90.00
_cell.angle_gamma   90.00
#
_symmetry.space_group_name_H-M   'P 1'
#
loop_
_entity.id
_entity.type
_entity.pdbx_description
1 polymer ?
#
loop_
_entity_poly.entity_id
_entity_poly.type
_entity_poly.pdbx_seq_one_letter_code
_entity_poly.pdbx_strand_id
1 'polypeptide(L)'
;MTLLTRGQIEEALRRLGELAHAQDQVIELLAVGGAVMVLAYDARLATHDVDAVLLQPKLAQFLRRLVSQVADELGWPADWLNDGAKGFLMGASDGGVIFAAPGIVVNSPAPAQLLAMKLSAWRDDVDIRDAERLLRDWVGETGGDHEAIWSEIEPFIVPGQALKARYAFLDLWESVYGND
;
A
#
# COMPACT_ATOMS: atom_id res chain seq x y z
N MET A 1 -12.18 -12.48 -11.42
CA MET A 1 -11.56 -11.16 -11.15
C MET A 1 -10.22 -11.13 -11.87
N THR A 2 -9.98 -10.12 -12.69
CA THR A 2 -8.72 -9.97 -13.42
C THR A 2 -7.66 -9.45 -12.45
N LEU A 3 -6.48 -10.09 -12.41
CA LEU A 3 -5.35 -9.59 -11.66
C LEU A 3 -4.68 -8.45 -12.44
N LEU A 4 -4.30 -7.39 -11.75
CA LEU A 4 -3.65 -6.20 -12.30
C LEU A 4 -2.14 -6.33 -12.13
N THR A 5 -1.42 -6.41 -13.23
CA THR A 5 0.05 -6.39 -13.25
C THR A 5 0.59 -4.98 -13.02
N ARG A 6 1.89 -4.84 -12.72
CA ARG A 6 2.57 -3.54 -12.60
C ARG A 6 2.27 -2.63 -13.80
N GLY A 7 2.50 -3.13 -15.02
CA GLY A 7 2.31 -2.32 -16.25
C GLY A 7 0.87 -1.84 -16.42
N GLN A 8 -0.11 -2.69 -16.09
CA GLN A 8 -1.53 -2.33 -16.14
C GLN A 8 -1.89 -1.26 -15.10
N ILE A 9 -1.38 -1.39 -13.86
CA ILE A 9 -1.58 -0.39 -12.81
C ILE A 9 -0.97 0.96 -13.23
N GLU A 10 0.28 0.95 -13.72
CA GLU A 10 0.97 2.17 -14.15
C GLU A 10 0.26 2.85 -15.34
N GLU A 11 -0.28 2.07 -16.29
CA GLU A 11 -1.07 2.59 -17.42
C GLU A 11 -2.36 3.25 -16.93
N ALA A 12 -3.10 2.59 -16.04
CA ALA A 12 -4.33 3.12 -15.48
C ALA A 12 -4.09 4.39 -14.64
N LEU A 13 -3.04 4.41 -13.82
CA LEU A 13 -2.65 5.58 -13.04
C LEU A 13 -2.21 6.74 -13.95
N ARG A 14 -1.47 6.46 -15.01
CA ARG A 14 -1.10 7.48 -16.01
C ARG A 14 -2.33 8.07 -16.68
N ARG A 15 -3.26 7.23 -17.08
CA ARG A 15 -4.51 7.68 -17.69
C ARG A 15 -5.34 8.53 -16.72
N LEU A 16 -5.41 8.13 -15.46
CA LEU A 16 -6.06 8.89 -14.39
C LEU A 16 -5.43 10.30 -14.24
N GLY A 17 -4.09 10.36 -14.27
CA GLY A 17 -3.34 11.61 -14.22
C GLY A 17 -3.63 12.52 -15.42
N GLU A 18 -3.64 11.97 -16.63
CA GLU A 18 -3.98 12.73 -17.86
C GLU A 18 -5.35 13.39 -17.76
N LEU A 19 -6.35 12.65 -17.27
CA LEU A 19 -7.70 13.16 -17.09
C LEU A 19 -7.78 14.27 -16.02
N ALA A 20 -6.98 14.17 -14.97
CA ALA A 20 -6.87 15.21 -13.94
C ALA A 20 -6.15 16.43 -14.49
N HIS A 21 -5.01 16.23 -15.17
CA HIS A 21 -4.22 17.31 -15.77
C HIS A 21 -5.02 18.13 -16.78
N ALA A 22 -5.85 17.47 -17.58
CA ALA A 22 -6.76 18.15 -18.53
C ALA A 22 -7.81 19.05 -17.85
N GLN A 23 -7.96 18.95 -16.53
CA GLN A 23 -8.81 19.78 -15.68
C GLN A 23 -8.01 20.67 -14.72
N ASP A 24 -6.74 20.91 -15.02
CA ASP A 24 -5.80 21.70 -14.20
C ASP A 24 -5.71 21.19 -12.75
N GLN A 25 -5.85 19.87 -12.54
CA GLN A 25 -5.75 19.22 -11.23
C GLN A 25 -4.57 18.26 -11.17
N VAL A 26 -4.03 18.09 -9.97
CA VAL A 26 -3.07 17.03 -9.63
C VAL A 26 -3.67 16.15 -8.56
N ILE A 27 -3.76 14.85 -8.83
CA ILE A 27 -4.17 13.83 -7.88
C ILE A 27 -2.95 13.39 -7.09
N GLU A 28 -3.05 13.43 -5.77
CA GLU A 28 -2.04 12.87 -4.88
C GLU A 28 -2.66 11.74 -4.07
N LEU A 29 -2.11 10.54 -4.21
CA LEU A 29 -2.57 9.31 -3.57
C LEU A 29 -1.52 8.78 -2.60
N LEU A 30 -1.98 8.14 -1.53
CA LEU A 30 -1.21 7.26 -0.67
C LEU A 30 -1.65 5.84 -0.97
N ALA A 31 -0.89 5.10 -1.77
CA ALA A 31 -1.16 3.71 -2.06
C ALA A 31 -0.75 2.82 -0.88
N VAL A 32 -1.50 1.75 -0.67
CA VAL A 32 -1.25 0.77 0.39
C VAL A 32 -1.50 -0.66 -0.12
N GLY A 33 -1.32 -1.65 0.74
CA GLY A 33 -1.70 -3.03 0.44
C GLY A 33 -0.94 -3.66 -0.73
N GLY A 34 -1.66 -4.43 -1.55
CA GLY A 34 -1.11 -5.20 -2.66
C GLY A 34 -0.47 -4.35 -3.75
N ALA A 35 -1.02 -3.17 -4.02
CA ALA A 35 -0.50 -2.26 -5.05
C ALA A 35 0.92 -1.78 -4.73
N VAL A 36 1.23 -1.47 -3.47
CA VAL A 36 2.59 -1.10 -3.05
C VAL A 36 3.55 -2.28 -3.21
N MET A 37 3.11 -3.50 -2.86
CA MET A 37 3.92 -4.71 -3.03
C MET A 37 4.26 -5.00 -4.49
N VAL A 38 3.39 -4.62 -5.43
CA VAL A 38 3.64 -4.70 -6.88
C VAL A 38 4.53 -3.56 -7.36
N LEU A 39 4.22 -2.31 -6.97
CA LEU A 39 4.85 -1.11 -7.55
C LEU A 39 6.21 -0.77 -6.94
N ALA A 40 6.38 -0.96 -5.63
CA ALA A 40 7.60 -0.55 -4.92
C ALA A 40 8.53 -1.72 -4.60
N TYR A 41 7.98 -2.85 -4.15
CA TYR A 41 8.78 -3.97 -3.63
C TYR A 41 9.02 -5.11 -4.62
N ASP A 42 8.32 -5.11 -5.75
CA ASP A 42 8.37 -6.22 -6.73
C ASP A 42 8.15 -7.60 -6.09
N ALA A 43 7.35 -7.62 -5.01
CA ALA A 43 7.08 -8.80 -4.20
C ALA A 43 5.93 -9.65 -4.75
N ARG A 44 5.15 -9.07 -5.66
CA ARG A 44 4.03 -9.74 -6.34
C ARG A 44 4.04 -9.41 -7.82
N LEU A 45 3.63 -10.37 -8.65
CA LEU A 45 3.43 -10.16 -10.08
C LEU A 45 2.18 -9.32 -10.39
N ALA A 46 1.17 -9.40 -9.52
CA ALA A 46 -0.11 -8.74 -9.71
C ALA A 46 -0.89 -8.61 -8.39
N THR A 47 -1.92 -7.74 -8.40
CA THR A 47 -2.90 -7.57 -7.31
C THR A 47 -4.31 -7.53 -7.88
N HIS A 48 -5.33 -7.62 -7.02
CA HIS A 48 -6.74 -7.56 -7.43
C HIS A 48 -7.21 -6.14 -7.73
N ASP A 49 -6.68 -5.17 -7.01
CA ASP A 49 -7.08 -3.76 -7.01
C ASP A 49 -5.93 -2.86 -6.56
N VAL A 50 -6.18 -1.56 -6.58
CA VAL A 50 -5.29 -0.54 -6.03
C VAL A 50 -5.98 0.09 -4.82
N ASP A 51 -5.56 -0.32 -3.61
CA ASP A 51 -5.96 0.36 -2.39
C ASP A 51 -5.17 1.67 -2.26
N ALA A 52 -5.86 2.81 -2.22
CA ALA A 52 -5.21 4.10 -2.04
C ALA A 52 -6.12 5.13 -1.35
N VAL A 53 -5.53 5.98 -0.54
CA VAL A 53 -6.20 7.12 0.10
C VAL A 53 -5.89 8.39 -0.69
N LEU A 54 -6.94 9.15 -1.01
CA LEU A 54 -6.79 10.45 -1.67
C LEU A 54 -6.25 11.49 -0.69
N LEU A 55 -5.08 12.04 -0.99
CA LEU A 55 -4.46 13.11 -0.23
C LEU A 55 -4.87 14.49 -0.78
N GLN A 56 -4.78 14.68 -2.11
CA GLN A 56 -5.17 15.89 -2.81
C GLN A 56 -5.76 15.59 -4.21
N PRO A 57 -6.66 16.41 -4.76
CA PRO A 57 -7.46 17.40 -4.05
C PRO A 57 -8.45 16.69 -3.10
N LYS A 58 -8.87 17.34 -2.01
CA LYS A 58 -9.83 16.74 -1.06
C LYS A 58 -11.27 16.65 -1.64
N LEU A 59 -11.40 16.26 -2.89
CA LEU A 59 -12.62 16.15 -3.67
C LEU A 59 -12.87 14.70 -4.08
N ALA A 60 -13.33 13.88 -3.15
CA ALA A 60 -13.56 12.44 -3.39
C ALA A 60 -14.47 12.15 -4.59
N GLN A 61 -15.47 13.01 -4.86
CA GLN A 61 -16.35 12.86 -6.02
C GLN A 61 -15.61 13.08 -7.35
N PHE A 62 -14.65 14.01 -7.36
CA PHE A 62 -13.79 14.23 -8.52
C PHE A 62 -13.01 12.96 -8.85
N LEU A 63 -12.30 12.41 -7.86
CA LEU A 63 -11.54 11.18 -8.05
C LEU A 63 -12.43 10.02 -8.53
N ARG A 64 -13.57 9.77 -7.85
CA ARG A 64 -14.48 8.67 -8.22
C ARG A 64 -14.96 8.75 -9.67
N ARG A 65 -15.27 9.96 -10.16
CA ARG A 65 -15.68 10.16 -11.57
C ARG A 65 -14.57 9.76 -12.52
N LEU A 66 -13.33 10.17 -12.26
CA LEU A 66 -12.19 9.83 -13.13
C LEU A 66 -11.83 8.35 -13.03
N VAL A 67 -11.90 7.74 -11.85
CA VAL A 67 -11.69 6.30 -11.65
C VAL A 67 -12.72 5.49 -12.44
N SER A 68 -14.01 5.87 -12.39
CA SER A 68 -15.06 5.24 -13.19
C SER A 68 -14.81 5.39 -14.69
N GLN A 69 -14.38 6.55 -15.15
CA GLN A 69 -14.05 6.76 -16.56
C GLN A 69 -12.90 5.86 -17.02
N VAL A 70 -11.81 5.75 -16.25
CA VAL A 70 -10.69 4.86 -16.55
C VAL A 70 -11.15 3.40 -16.56
N ALA A 71 -12.00 3.00 -15.60
CA ALA A 71 -12.59 1.66 -15.56
C ALA A 71 -13.36 1.33 -16.84
N ASP A 72 -14.21 2.24 -17.30
CA ASP A 72 -15.01 2.09 -18.53
C ASP A 72 -14.10 1.98 -19.76
N GLU A 73 -13.05 2.82 -19.86
CA GLU A 73 -12.09 2.82 -20.97
C GLU A 73 -11.30 1.50 -21.05
N LEU A 74 -10.94 0.90 -19.88
CA LEU A 74 -10.14 -0.32 -19.82
C LEU A 74 -10.96 -1.62 -19.69
N GLY A 75 -12.28 -1.50 -19.52
CA GLY A 75 -13.17 -2.64 -19.27
C GLY A 75 -12.93 -3.29 -17.89
N TRP A 76 -12.60 -2.47 -16.89
CA TRP A 76 -12.29 -2.91 -15.53
C TRP A 76 -13.47 -2.69 -14.57
N PRO A 77 -13.44 -3.35 -13.38
CA PRO A 77 -14.37 -3.03 -12.31
C PRO A 77 -14.24 -1.57 -11.88
N ALA A 78 -15.36 -0.92 -11.54
CA ALA A 78 -15.38 0.49 -11.13
C ALA A 78 -14.60 0.76 -9.81
N ASP A 79 -14.34 -0.27 -9.03
CA ASP A 79 -13.62 -0.28 -7.76
C ASP A 79 -12.14 -0.74 -7.89
N TRP A 80 -11.60 -0.77 -9.13
CA TRP A 80 -10.18 -1.10 -9.35
C TRP A 80 -9.23 -0.23 -8.53
N LEU A 81 -9.62 1.01 -8.23
CA LEU A 81 -8.97 1.90 -7.28
C LEU A 81 -9.99 2.29 -6.21
N ASN A 82 -9.70 1.96 -4.97
CA ASN A 82 -10.60 2.12 -3.84
C ASN A 82 -9.83 2.48 -2.55
N ASP A 83 -10.54 2.78 -1.47
CA ASP A 83 -9.97 3.10 -0.15
C ASP A 83 -10.29 2.04 0.93
N GLY A 84 -10.50 0.79 0.52
CA GLY A 84 -10.92 -0.30 1.41
C GLY A 84 -9.95 -0.59 2.56
N ALA A 85 -8.65 -0.41 2.34
CA ALA A 85 -7.63 -0.60 3.37
C ALA A 85 -7.47 0.58 4.34
N LYS A 86 -8.23 1.68 4.17
CA LYS A 86 -8.15 2.89 5.01
C LYS A 86 -8.33 2.61 6.50
N GLY A 87 -9.14 1.63 6.87
CA GLY A 87 -9.36 1.24 8.26
C GLY A 87 -8.13 0.67 8.98
N PHE A 88 -7.12 0.25 8.23
CA PHE A 88 -5.84 -0.24 8.75
C PHE A 88 -4.73 0.82 8.74
N LEU A 89 -4.99 2.01 8.20
CA LEU A 89 -4.02 3.10 8.11
C LEU A 89 -4.10 3.97 9.37
N MET A 90 -3.21 3.73 10.32
CA MET A 90 -3.08 4.51 11.55
C MET A 90 -1.91 5.48 11.45
N GLY A 91 -2.16 6.77 11.76
CA GLY A 91 -1.12 7.79 11.68
C GLY A 91 -0.74 8.15 10.24
N ALA A 92 0.41 8.80 10.10
CA ALA A 92 0.99 9.19 8.83
C ALA A 92 2.51 8.93 8.85
N SER A 93 3.02 8.41 7.77
CA SER A 93 4.45 8.23 7.52
C SER A 93 4.75 8.51 6.05
N ASP A 94 6.01 8.71 5.72
CA ASP A 94 6.48 8.98 4.36
C ASP A 94 7.44 7.87 3.92
N GLY A 95 7.03 7.09 2.94
CA GLY A 95 7.84 6.06 2.28
C GLY A 95 8.29 6.48 0.87
N GLY A 96 7.99 7.72 0.49
CA GLY A 96 8.38 8.29 -0.79
C GLY A 96 7.39 8.04 -1.93
N VAL A 97 7.73 8.61 -3.08
CA VAL A 97 6.97 8.49 -4.33
C VAL A 97 7.27 7.17 -5.00
N ILE A 98 6.24 6.38 -5.28
CA ILE A 98 6.34 5.08 -5.97
C ILE A 98 5.88 5.12 -7.43
N PHE A 99 5.12 6.17 -7.81
CA PHE A 99 4.73 6.43 -9.19
C PHE A 99 4.43 7.92 -9.35
N ALA A 100 4.85 8.51 -10.49
CA ALA A 100 4.49 9.88 -10.86
C ALA A 100 4.33 10.00 -12.36
N ALA A 101 3.33 10.79 -12.77
CA ALA A 101 3.07 11.18 -14.15
C ALA A 101 2.38 12.56 -14.16
N PRO A 102 2.24 13.23 -15.32
CA PRO A 102 1.46 14.46 -15.37
C PRO A 102 0.08 14.29 -14.74
N GLY A 103 -0.27 15.17 -13.81
CA GLY A 103 -1.56 15.18 -13.10
C GLY A 103 -1.74 14.14 -12.00
N ILE A 104 -0.71 13.32 -11.67
CA ILE A 104 -0.80 12.33 -10.59
C ILE A 104 0.54 12.08 -9.91
N VAL A 105 0.51 11.95 -8.58
CA VAL A 105 1.60 11.47 -7.74
C VAL A 105 1.05 10.39 -6.81
N VAL A 106 1.75 9.26 -6.71
CA VAL A 106 1.39 8.15 -5.83
C VAL A 106 2.54 7.91 -4.86
N ASN A 107 2.25 8.10 -3.59
CA ASN A 107 3.15 7.89 -2.47
C ASN A 107 2.90 6.53 -1.82
N SER A 108 3.85 6.05 -1.04
CA SER A 108 3.75 4.90 -0.16
C SER A 108 3.95 5.34 1.30
N PRO A 109 3.32 4.69 2.28
CA PRO A 109 3.75 4.78 3.67
C PRO A 109 5.15 4.21 3.86
N ALA A 110 5.82 4.60 4.95
CA ALA A 110 7.08 3.99 5.36
C ALA A 110 6.94 2.47 5.65
N PRO A 111 8.01 1.68 5.53
CA PRO A 111 7.98 0.23 5.75
C PRO A 111 7.36 -0.18 7.09
N ALA A 112 7.65 0.55 8.17
CA ALA A 112 7.07 0.30 9.49
C ALA A 112 5.54 0.35 9.49
N GLN A 113 4.95 1.37 8.83
CA GLN A 113 3.50 1.50 8.74
C GLN A 113 2.88 0.44 7.82
N LEU A 114 3.51 0.12 6.69
CA LEU A 114 3.06 -0.97 5.82
C LEU A 114 3.06 -2.31 6.56
N LEU A 115 4.11 -2.59 7.34
CA LEU A 115 4.20 -3.81 8.13
C LEU A 115 3.14 -3.83 9.23
N ALA A 116 2.91 -2.70 9.94
CA ALA A 116 1.84 -2.56 10.92
C ALA A 116 0.46 -2.88 10.34
N MET A 117 0.17 -2.41 9.12
CA MET A 117 -1.09 -2.73 8.42
C MET A 117 -1.23 -4.23 8.15
N LYS A 118 -0.16 -4.91 7.71
CA LYS A 118 -0.15 -6.35 7.46
C LYS A 118 -0.34 -7.16 8.75
N LEU A 119 0.37 -6.80 9.82
CA LEU A 119 0.26 -7.43 11.13
C LEU A 119 -1.12 -7.23 11.76
N SER A 120 -1.73 -6.07 11.58
CA SER A 120 -3.09 -5.79 12.06
C SER A 120 -4.14 -6.59 11.28
N ALA A 121 -3.99 -6.74 9.98
CA ALA A 121 -4.88 -7.55 9.14
C ALA A 121 -4.65 -9.05 9.35
N TRP A 122 -3.43 -9.54 9.15
CA TRP A 122 -2.95 -10.91 9.30
C TRP A 122 -3.98 -11.98 8.93
N ARG A 123 -4.36 -12.01 7.65
CA ARG A 123 -5.51 -12.80 7.18
C ARG A 123 -5.13 -14.14 6.57
N ASP A 124 -4.06 -14.18 5.78
CA ASP A 124 -3.71 -15.31 4.94
C ASP A 124 -2.21 -15.35 4.59
N ASP A 125 -1.79 -16.40 3.88
CA ASP A 125 -0.40 -16.61 3.44
C ASP A 125 0.12 -15.49 2.54
N VAL A 126 -0.75 -14.70 1.93
CA VAL A 126 -0.36 -13.58 1.08
C VAL A 126 0.11 -12.42 1.95
N ASP A 127 -0.64 -12.10 3.01
CA ASP A 127 -0.23 -11.09 3.98
C ASP A 127 1.07 -11.47 4.68
N ILE A 128 1.28 -12.76 4.99
CA ILE A 128 2.51 -13.28 5.59
C ILE A 128 3.71 -13.07 4.66
N ARG A 129 3.64 -13.49 3.39
CA ARG A 129 4.72 -13.32 2.41
C ARG A 129 5.08 -11.86 2.17
N ASP A 130 4.07 -10.97 2.11
CA ASP A 130 4.30 -9.55 1.99
C ASP A 130 5.03 -8.99 3.22
N ALA A 131 4.60 -9.39 4.42
CA ALA A 131 5.22 -8.97 5.66
C ALA A 131 6.67 -9.47 5.77
N GLU A 132 6.95 -10.73 5.39
CA GLU A 132 8.31 -11.26 5.30
C GLU A 132 9.20 -10.44 4.36
N ARG A 133 8.68 -10.08 3.19
CA ARG A 133 9.43 -9.28 2.21
C ARG A 133 9.73 -7.88 2.76
N LEU A 134 8.71 -7.19 3.32
CA LEU A 134 8.87 -5.88 3.94
C LEU A 134 9.89 -5.89 5.06
N LEU A 135 9.81 -6.89 5.95
CA LEU A 135 10.71 -7.03 7.09
C LEU A 135 12.15 -7.26 6.63
N ARG A 136 12.38 -8.17 5.67
CA ARG A 136 13.73 -8.46 5.15
C ARG A 136 14.36 -7.24 4.49
N ASP A 137 13.62 -6.55 3.62
CA ASP A 137 14.13 -5.38 2.90
C ASP A 137 14.46 -4.26 3.91
N TRP A 138 13.54 -3.97 4.83
CA TRP A 138 13.72 -2.89 5.81
C TRP A 138 14.86 -3.16 6.80
N VAL A 139 14.89 -4.32 7.42
CA VAL A 139 15.99 -4.69 8.34
C VAL A 139 17.33 -4.82 7.61
N GLY A 140 17.33 -5.29 6.36
CA GLY A 140 18.50 -5.33 5.51
C GLY A 140 19.11 -3.96 5.22
N GLU A 141 18.28 -2.92 5.15
CA GLU A 141 18.70 -1.53 4.91
C GLU A 141 19.11 -0.80 6.20
N THR A 142 18.35 -1.00 7.29
CA THR A 142 18.49 -0.20 8.52
C THR A 142 19.21 -0.92 9.64
N GLY A 143 19.21 -2.25 9.63
CA GLY A 143 19.62 -3.08 10.77
C GLY A 143 18.62 -3.03 11.93
N GLY A 144 19.02 -3.54 13.08
CA GLY A 144 18.23 -3.52 14.32
C GLY A 144 17.80 -4.91 14.76
N ASP A 145 17.50 -5.03 16.05
CA ASP A 145 16.91 -6.22 16.64
C ASP A 145 15.37 -6.14 16.63
N HIS A 146 14.73 -7.23 17.04
CA HIS A 146 13.27 -7.31 17.01
C HIS A 146 12.57 -6.26 17.89
N GLU A 147 13.16 -5.85 19.02
CA GLU A 147 12.59 -4.83 19.88
C GLU A 147 12.68 -3.43 19.27
N ALA A 148 13.82 -3.09 18.65
CA ALA A 148 14.00 -1.83 17.94
C ALA A 148 13.01 -1.71 16.76
N ILE A 149 12.90 -2.75 15.95
CA ILE A 149 11.98 -2.80 14.82
C ILE A 149 10.52 -2.72 15.29
N TRP A 150 10.16 -3.47 16.35
CA TRP A 150 8.81 -3.39 16.91
C TRP A 150 8.44 -1.98 17.39
N SER A 151 9.37 -1.28 18.05
CA SER A 151 9.12 0.08 18.55
C SER A 151 8.77 1.08 17.46
N GLU A 152 9.24 0.85 16.23
CA GLU A 152 8.88 1.66 15.06
C GLU A 152 7.53 1.26 14.45
N ILE A 153 7.12 -0.01 14.57
CA ILE A 153 5.86 -0.55 14.06
C ILE A 153 4.68 -0.18 14.98
N GLU A 154 4.88 -0.31 16.29
CA GLU A 154 3.82 -0.21 17.30
C GLU A 154 2.94 1.04 17.19
N PRO A 155 3.48 2.26 16.90
CA PRO A 155 2.66 3.47 16.76
C PRO A 155 1.62 3.41 15.63
N PHE A 156 1.79 2.51 14.67
CA PHE A 156 0.90 2.35 13.51
C PHE A 156 -0.05 1.16 13.63
N ILE A 157 -0.02 0.42 14.74
CA ILE A 157 -0.93 -0.71 14.94
C ILE A 157 -2.35 -0.20 15.20
N VAL A 158 -3.32 -0.86 14.59
CA VAL A 158 -4.74 -0.56 14.77
C VAL A 158 -5.13 -0.75 16.25
N PRO A 159 -5.78 0.21 16.89
CA PRO A 159 -6.27 0.09 18.27
C PRO A 159 -7.05 -1.21 18.47
N GLY A 160 -6.73 -1.95 19.54
CA GLY A 160 -7.33 -3.25 19.85
C GLY A 160 -6.71 -4.45 19.13
N GLN A 161 -5.78 -4.24 18.18
CA GLN A 161 -5.04 -5.32 17.50
C GLN A 161 -3.62 -5.51 18.05
N ALA A 162 -3.17 -4.72 19.03
CA ALA A 162 -1.78 -4.69 19.48
C ALA A 162 -1.25 -6.06 19.92
N LEU A 163 -2.02 -6.82 20.70
CA LEU A 163 -1.60 -8.15 21.15
C LEU A 163 -1.46 -9.15 20.00
N LYS A 164 -2.46 -9.19 19.10
CA LYS A 164 -2.42 -10.04 17.90
C LYS A 164 -1.23 -9.68 17.00
N ALA A 165 -1.05 -8.38 16.73
CA ALA A 165 0.03 -7.90 15.89
C ALA A 165 1.42 -8.19 16.49
N ARG A 166 1.56 -8.09 17.83
CA ARG A 166 2.82 -8.44 18.51
C ARG A 166 3.17 -9.91 18.34
N TYR A 167 2.22 -10.83 18.56
CA TYR A 167 2.47 -12.25 18.36
C TYR A 167 2.77 -12.57 16.89
N ALA A 168 1.99 -12.02 15.96
CA ALA A 168 2.24 -12.17 14.53
C ALA A 168 3.63 -11.67 14.13
N PHE A 169 4.10 -10.56 14.73
CA PHE A 169 5.44 -10.03 14.50
C PHE A 169 6.54 -10.97 15.04
N LEU A 170 6.37 -11.53 16.23
CA LEU A 170 7.34 -12.47 16.80
C LEU A 170 7.45 -13.75 15.96
N ASP A 171 6.31 -14.31 15.55
CA ASP A 171 6.27 -15.48 14.65
C ASP A 171 6.95 -15.17 13.31
N LEU A 172 6.70 -13.97 12.76
CA LEU A 172 7.32 -13.49 11.53
C LEU A 172 8.83 -13.34 11.68
N TRP A 173 9.29 -12.72 12.78
CA TRP A 173 10.70 -12.54 13.07
C TRP A 173 11.44 -13.88 13.18
N GLU A 174 10.87 -14.81 13.95
CA GLU A 174 11.40 -16.17 14.09
C GLU A 174 11.49 -16.90 12.75
N SER A 175 10.46 -16.77 11.90
CA SER A 175 10.46 -17.35 10.56
C SER A 175 11.55 -16.79 9.65
N VAL A 176 11.89 -15.51 9.79
CA VAL A 176 12.85 -14.82 8.90
C VAL A 176 14.28 -14.94 9.39
N TYR A 177 14.49 -14.81 10.70
CA TYR A 177 15.83 -14.69 11.32
C TYR A 177 16.18 -15.84 12.27
N GLY A 178 15.22 -16.67 12.64
CA GLY A 178 15.41 -17.74 13.63
C GLY A 178 15.25 -17.26 15.07
N ASN A 179 15.37 -18.22 15.99
CA ASN A 179 15.41 -17.93 17.43
C ASN A 179 16.87 -17.59 17.81
N ASP A 180 17.16 -16.32 18.09
CA ASP A 180 18.38 -15.89 18.79
C ASP A 180 18.14 -15.85 20.31
#